data_40813bed22244ed0fb6f6493643450e1
#
_entry.id   40813bed22244ed0fb6f6493643450e1
#
_cell.length_a   1.000
_cell.length_b   1.000
_cell.length_c   1.000
_cell.angle_alpha   90.00
_cell.angle_beta   90.00
_cell.angle_gamma   90.00
#
_symmetry.space_group_name_H-M   'P 1'
#
loop_
_entity.id
_entity.type
_entity.pdbx_description
1 polymer ?
#
loop_
_entity_poly.entity_id
_entity_poly.type
_entity_poly.pdbx_seq_one_letter_code
_entity_poly.pdbx_strand_id
1 'polypeptide(L)' 'MRIQRDCTLKSTSNNDKRLQYVLGHKGKLHINNGQPMVFVVGDAEAQCKLTTAPIQRIGIVGGNILVKTVIGTEYVFDIH' A
#
# COMPACT_ATOMS: atom_id res chain seq x y z
N MET A 1 12.81 1.10 9.40
CA MET A 1 12.45 2.19 8.46
C MET A 1 10.96 2.46 8.53
N ARG A 2 10.59 3.71 8.58
CA ARG A 2 9.18 4.13 8.61
C ARG A 2 8.94 5.10 7.47
N ILE A 3 7.93 4.82 6.64
CA ILE A 3 7.56 5.66 5.50
C ILE A 3 6.10 6.07 5.65
N GLN A 4 5.85 7.35 5.41
CA GLN A 4 4.50 7.91 5.39
C GLN A 4 4.42 8.87 4.20
N ARG A 5 3.69 8.48 3.14
CA ARG A 5 3.67 9.20 1.87
C ARG A 5 2.28 9.18 1.25
N ASP A 6 2.00 10.22 0.47
CA ASP A 6 0.85 10.23 -0.43
C ASP A 6 1.21 9.43 -1.69
N CYS A 7 0.41 8.43 -2.00
CA CYS A 7 0.65 7.50 -3.10
C CYS A 7 -0.65 7.06 -3.73
N THR A 8 -0.55 6.47 -4.92
CA THR A 8 -1.66 5.75 -5.57
C THR A 8 -1.30 4.28 -5.65
N LEU A 9 -2.18 3.38 -5.23
CA LEU A 9 -1.97 1.94 -5.39
C LEU A 9 -2.13 1.60 -6.88
N LYS A 10 -1.00 1.29 -7.52
CA LYS A 10 -0.94 1.09 -8.96
C LYS A 10 -1.29 -0.34 -9.36
N SER A 11 -0.77 -1.32 -8.63
CA SER A 11 -1.03 -2.72 -8.91
C SER A 11 -0.76 -3.59 -7.68
N THR A 12 -1.31 -4.80 -7.70
CA THR A 12 -1.10 -5.78 -6.64
C THR A 12 -1.26 -7.19 -7.20
N SER A 13 -0.56 -8.15 -6.62
CA SER A 13 -0.73 -9.57 -6.93
C SER A 13 -1.91 -10.20 -6.17
N ASN A 14 -2.53 -9.46 -5.25
CA ASN A 14 -3.69 -9.93 -4.49
C ASN A 14 -4.96 -9.79 -5.35
N ASN A 15 -5.71 -10.87 -5.50
CA ASN A 15 -6.93 -10.92 -6.31
C ASN A 15 -8.21 -10.70 -5.49
N ASP A 16 -8.10 -10.24 -4.25
CA ASP A 16 -9.26 -9.95 -3.40
C ASP A 16 -10.09 -8.82 -4.03
N LYS A 17 -11.38 -9.07 -4.23
CA LYS A 17 -12.28 -8.09 -4.84
C LYS A 17 -12.42 -6.81 -4.02
N ARG A 18 -12.18 -6.87 -2.72
CA ARG A 18 -12.23 -5.69 -1.84
C ARG A 18 -11.16 -4.66 -2.18
N LEU A 19 -10.09 -5.08 -2.85
CA LEU A 19 -9.01 -4.17 -3.26
C LEU A 19 -9.43 -3.20 -4.37
N GLN A 20 -10.52 -3.48 -5.09
CA GLN A 20 -11.02 -2.55 -6.10
C GLN A 20 -11.40 -1.19 -5.53
N TYR A 21 -11.70 -1.11 -4.22
CA TYR A 21 -12.03 0.17 -3.56
C TYR A 21 -10.79 1.03 -3.29
N VAL A 22 -9.61 0.45 -3.35
CA VAL A 22 -8.35 1.16 -3.11
C VAL A 22 -7.43 1.18 -4.32
N LEU A 23 -7.57 0.21 -5.23
CA LEU A 23 -6.74 0.11 -6.43
C LEU A 23 -7.02 1.29 -7.37
N GLY A 24 -5.95 1.98 -7.78
CA GLY A 24 -6.05 3.15 -8.64
C GLY A 24 -6.43 4.44 -7.91
N HIS A 25 -6.60 4.38 -6.60
CA HIS A 25 -6.96 5.55 -5.80
C HIS A 25 -5.77 6.12 -5.05
N LYS A 26 -5.73 7.44 -4.95
CA LYS A 26 -4.74 8.16 -4.16
C LYS A 26 -5.09 8.05 -2.68
N GLY A 27 -4.08 7.81 -1.85
CA GLY A 27 -4.27 7.74 -0.41
C GLY A 27 -2.98 7.95 0.34
N LYS A 28 -3.02 7.71 1.64
CA LYS A 28 -1.85 7.78 2.51
C LYS A 28 -1.34 6.39 2.82
N LEU A 29 -0.06 6.18 2.51
CA LEU A 29 0.63 4.94 2.75
C LEU A 29 1.48 5.05 4.01
N HIS A 30 1.27 4.12 4.94
CA HIS A 30 2.06 4.00 6.17
C HIS A 30 2.80 2.67 6.13
N ILE A 31 4.12 2.74 6.09
CA ILE A 31 4.98 1.55 6.06
C ILE A 31 5.96 1.61 7.22
N ASN A 32 6.07 0.51 7.94
CA ASN A 32 7.11 0.29 8.93
C ASN A 32 7.60 -1.14 8.75
N ASN A 33 8.89 -1.30 8.45
CA ASN A 33 9.46 -2.60 8.11
C ASN A 33 9.21 -3.62 9.24
N GLY A 34 8.74 -4.81 8.86
CA GLY A 34 8.39 -5.87 9.80
C GLY A 34 6.99 -5.75 10.37
N GLN A 35 6.25 -4.69 10.04
CA GLN A 35 4.87 -4.47 10.49
C GLN A 35 3.89 -4.55 9.31
N PRO A 36 2.58 -4.75 9.56
CA PRO A 36 1.59 -4.65 8.50
C PRO A 36 1.61 -3.27 7.86
N MET A 37 1.43 -3.24 6.54
CA MET A 37 1.28 -2.00 5.80
C MET A 37 -0.16 -1.49 5.95
N VAL A 38 -0.32 -0.17 6.06
CA VAL A 38 -1.64 0.46 6.10
C VAL A 38 -1.73 1.50 4.99
N PHE A 39 -2.76 1.40 4.15
CA PHE A 39 -3.03 2.36 3.08
C PHE A 39 -4.45 2.88 3.25
N VAL A 40 -4.58 4.18 3.44
CA VAL A 40 -5.86 4.84 3.73
C VAL A 40 -6.26 5.72 2.54
N VAL A 41 -7.42 5.42 1.95
CA VAL A 41 -8.00 6.16 0.83
C VAL A 41 -9.24 6.87 1.31
N GLY A 42 -9.42 8.12 0.89
CA GLY A 42 -10.61 8.91 1.24
C GLY A 42 -10.30 10.00 2.25
N ASP A 43 -11.38 10.69 2.65
CA ASP A 43 -11.29 11.81 3.60
C ASP A 43 -11.79 11.41 4.99
N ALA A 44 -11.90 12.39 5.88
CA ALA A 44 -12.32 12.16 7.26
C ALA A 44 -13.75 11.60 7.39
N GLU A 45 -14.60 11.78 6.38
CA GLU A 45 -15.99 11.34 6.43
C GLU A 45 -16.20 9.97 5.80
N ALA A 46 -15.38 9.60 4.81
CA ALA A 46 -15.50 8.32 4.09
C ALA A 46 -14.11 7.79 3.78
N GLN A 47 -13.65 6.85 4.59
CA GLN A 47 -12.32 6.25 4.43
C GLN A 47 -12.43 4.76 4.13
N CYS A 48 -11.58 4.30 3.19
CA CYS A 48 -11.30 2.89 2.98
C CYS A 48 -9.88 2.61 3.44
N LYS A 49 -9.70 1.57 4.23
CA LYS A 49 -8.40 1.23 4.81
C LYS A 49 -7.99 -0.17 4.39
N LEU A 50 -6.81 -0.27 3.79
CA LEU A 50 -6.20 -1.54 3.47
C LEU A 50 -5.11 -1.83 4.50
N THR A 51 -5.24 -2.95 5.22
CA THR A 51 -4.22 -3.45 6.15
C THR A 51 -3.75 -4.80 5.65
N THR A 52 -2.45 -4.97 5.52
CA THR A 52 -1.84 -6.18 4.95
C THR A 52 -1.21 -7.06 6.03
N ALA A 53 -0.70 -8.23 5.61
CA ALA A 53 0.23 -9.00 6.42
C ALA A 53 1.51 -8.19 6.66
N PRO A 54 2.34 -8.56 7.64
CA PRO A 54 3.60 -7.85 7.88
C PRO A 54 4.48 -7.77 6.64
N ILE A 55 5.20 -6.67 6.51
CA ILE A 55 6.06 -6.41 5.36
C ILE A 55 7.36 -7.19 5.50
N GLN A 56 7.73 -7.91 4.43
CA GLN A 56 8.99 -8.61 4.33
C GLN A 56 10.05 -7.76 3.64
N ARG A 57 9.67 -7.03 2.58
CA ARG A 57 10.61 -6.28 1.75
C ARG A 57 9.98 -4.99 1.24
N ILE A 58 10.78 -3.92 1.23
CA ILE A 58 10.41 -2.62 0.68
C ILE A 58 11.49 -2.23 -0.33
N GLY A 59 11.08 -1.76 -1.51
CA GLY A 59 11.99 -1.21 -2.50
C GLY A 59 11.43 0.10 -3.04
N ILE A 60 12.31 1.03 -3.38
CA ILE A 60 11.94 2.29 -4.04
C ILE A 60 12.70 2.34 -5.35
N VAL A 61 11.97 2.34 -6.47
CA VAL A 61 12.56 2.33 -7.81
C VAL A 61 11.85 3.38 -8.65
N GLY A 62 12.59 4.40 -9.07
CA GLY A 62 12.01 5.54 -9.78
C GLY A 62 10.99 6.23 -8.90
N GLY A 63 9.79 6.46 -9.43
CA GLY A 63 8.67 7.04 -8.68
C GLY A 63 7.77 6.02 -8.01
N ASN A 64 8.21 4.78 -7.82
CA ASN A 64 7.39 3.69 -7.30
C ASN A 64 7.92 3.16 -5.98
N ILE A 65 7.00 2.76 -5.09
CA ILE A 65 7.31 2.00 -3.88
C ILE A 65 6.82 0.57 -4.12
N LEU A 66 7.71 -0.40 -3.96
CA LEU A 66 7.42 -1.82 -4.10
C LEU A 66 7.40 -2.46 -2.73
N VAL A 67 6.30 -3.11 -2.38
CA VAL A 67 6.12 -3.74 -1.06
C VAL A 67 5.80 -5.21 -1.26
N LYS A 68 6.53 -6.08 -0.56
CA LYS A 68 6.26 -7.51 -0.50
C LYS A 68 6.00 -7.92 0.93
N THR A 69 4.89 -8.61 1.16
CA THR A 69 4.53 -9.11 2.49
C THR A 69 5.13 -10.48 2.76
N VAL A 70 5.10 -10.90 4.02
CA VAL A 70 5.64 -12.21 4.44
C VAL A 70 4.89 -13.38 3.81
N ILE A 71 3.65 -13.17 3.35
CA ILE A 71 2.87 -14.20 2.66
C ILE A 71 3.06 -14.18 1.14
N GLY A 72 3.96 -13.32 0.64
CA GLY A 72 4.32 -13.26 -0.77
C GLY A 72 3.47 -12.33 -1.64
N THR A 73 2.53 -11.59 -1.05
CA THR A 73 1.72 -10.63 -1.80
C THR A 73 2.54 -9.38 -2.11
N GLU A 74 2.43 -8.88 -3.34
CA GLU A 74 3.17 -7.70 -3.79
C GLU A 74 2.21 -6.54 -4.06
N TYR A 75 2.67 -5.34 -3.73
CA TYR A 75 1.95 -4.08 -3.98
C TYR A 75 2.90 -3.07 -4.61
N VAL A 76 2.41 -2.34 -5.60
CA VAL A 76 3.17 -1.28 -6.27
C VAL A 76 2.40 0.03 -6.10
N PHE A 77 3.07 1.03 -5.54
CA PHE A 77 2.50 2.37 -5.34
C PHE A 77 3.25 3.38 -6.18
N ASP A 78 2.51 4.32 -6.75
CA ASP A 78 3.06 5.47 -7.47
C ASP A 78 3.16 6.64 -6.49
N ILE A 79 4.36 7.19 -6.30
CA ILE A 79 4.61 8.26 -5.34
C ILE A 79 4.14 9.61 -5.92
N HIS A 80 3.46 10.37 -5.10
CA HIS A 80 3.02 11.73 -5.45
C HIS A 80 3.84 12.80 -4.77
#